data_091ad448a3bd15a5cf401700add7a347
#
_entry.id   091ad448a3bd15a5cf401700add7a347
#
_cell.length_a   1.000
_cell.length_b   1.000
_cell.length_c   1.000
_cell.angle_alpha   90.00
_cell.angle_beta   90.00
_cell.angle_gamma   90.00
#
_symmetry.space_group_name_H-M   'P 1'
#
loop_
_entity.id
_entity.type
_entity.pdbx_description
1 polymer ?
#
loop_
_entity_poly.entity_id
_entity_poly.type
_entity_poly.pdbx_seq_one_letter_code
_entity_poly.pdbx_strand_id
1 'polypeptide(L)'
;MNWQTFENVWDALEDDPVKRENYKIRSELMITLAEHIENTYKNQTEAAKALGVTQPRISALKRGAFNEFRLDMLVDMALRAGLRVTVNVKAD
;
A
#
# COMPACT_ATOMS: atom_id res chain seq x y z
N MET A 1 0.89 13.13 -0.86
CA MET A 1 1.39 12.84 0.50
C MET A 1 2.66 12.02 0.39
N ASN A 2 3.67 12.35 1.17
CA ASN A 2 4.91 11.59 1.14
C ASN A 2 4.95 10.54 2.26
N TRP A 3 5.88 9.61 2.17
CA TRP A 3 6.05 8.52 3.10
C TRP A 3 6.31 8.98 4.54
N GLN A 4 7.13 10.02 4.69
CA GLN A 4 7.47 10.53 6.02
C GLN A 4 6.24 11.10 6.74
N THR A 5 5.35 11.76 6.01
CA THR A 5 4.11 12.29 6.58
C THR A 5 3.23 11.15 7.11
N PHE A 6 3.11 10.05 6.34
CA PHE A 6 2.37 8.88 6.78
C PHE A 6 2.96 8.28 8.05
N GLU A 7 4.26 8.14 8.09
CA GLU A 7 4.96 7.58 9.25
C GLU A 7 4.71 8.40 10.50
N ASN A 8 4.78 9.72 10.38
CA ASN A 8 4.54 10.63 11.51
C ASN A 8 3.09 10.57 11.99
N VAL A 9 2.15 10.39 11.08
CA VAL A 9 0.73 10.24 11.43
C VAL A 9 0.53 9.00 12.30
N TRP A 10 1.13 7.86 11.92
CA TRP A 10 1.00 6.64 12.71
C TRP A 10 1.66 6.75 14.07
N ASP A 11 2.79 7.44 14.17
CA ASP A 11 3.44 7.70 15.46
C ASP A 11 2.53 8.48 16.40
N ALA A 12 1.70 9.38 15.86
CA ALA A 12 0.79 10.20 16.66
C ALA A 12 -0.50 9.48 17.02
N LEU A 13 -0.98 8.57 16.17
CA LEU A 13 -2.33 7.98 16.28
C LEU A 13 -2.37 6.61 16.93
N GLU A 14 -1.27 5.88 16.96
CA GLU A 14 -1.26 4.50 17.49
C GLU A 14 -0.23 4.37 18.60
N ASP A 15 -0.70 4.05 19.81
CA ASP A 15 0.14 3.89 20.99
C ASP A 15 0.83 2.54 21.07
N ASP A 16 0.22 1.48 20.50
CA ASP A 16 0.81 0.14 20.50
C ASP A 16 1.95 0.08 19.49
N PRO A 17 3.21 -0.14 19.95
CA PRO A 17 4.36 -0.16 19.04
C PRO A 17 4.26 -1.24 17.95
N VAL A 18 3.69 -2.39 18.27
CA VAL A 18 3.54 -3.48 17.30
C VAL A 18 2.56 -3.10 16.19
N LYS A 19 1.40 -2.58 16.58
CA LYS A 19 0.39 -2.12 15.61
C LYS A 19 0.93 -0.96 14.78
N ARG A 20 1.60 -0.02 15.43
CA ARG A 20 2.17 1.15 14.75
C ARG A 20 3.15 0.73 13.65
N GLU A 21 4.07 -0.18 13.96
CA GLU A 21 5.04 -0.67 12.98
C GLU A 21 4.36 -1.44 11.85
N ASN A 22 3.37 -2.25 12.17
CA ASN A 22 2.58 -2.98 11.17
C ASN A 22 1.88 -2.00 10.22
N TYR A 23 1.27 -0.96 10.77
CA TYR A 23 0.58 0.06 9.99
C TYR A 23 1.54 0.83 9.07
N LYS A 24 2.74 1.13 9.58
CA LYS A 24 3.77 1.81 8.77
C LYS A 24 4.17 0.99 7.56
N ILE A 25 4.41 -0.31 7.76
CA ILE A 25 4.78 -1.22 6.68
C ILE A 25 3.67 -1.28 5.63
N ARG A 26 2.43 -1.40 6.07
CA ARG A 26 1.27 -1.45 5.19
C ARG A 26 1.11 -0.16 4.41
N SER A 27 1.25 0.99 5.09
CA SER A 27 1.14 2.30 4.47
C SER A 27 2.22 2.53 3.42
N GLU A 28 3.45 2.11 3.71
CA GLU A 28 4.56 2.22 2.76
C GLU A 28 4.25 1.44 1.47
N LEU A 29 3.76 0.22 1.63
CA LEU A 29 3.41 -0.60 0.48
C LEU A 29 2.25 0.01 -0.32
N MET A 30 1.26 0.57 0.36
CA MET A 30 0.13 1.25 -0.29
C MET A 30 0.61 2.44 -1.12
N ILE A 31 1.49 3.27 -0.58
CA ILE A 31 2.01 4.44 -1.27
C ILE A 31 2.82 4.02 -2.49
N THR A 32 3.73 3.08 -2.31
CA THR A 32 4.57 2.58 -3.41
C THR A 32 3.72 2.00 -4.53
N LEU A 33 2.72 1.20 -4.16
CA LEU A 33 1.83 0.58 -5.13
C LEU A 33 0.98 1.63 -5.86
N ALA A 34 0.44 2.60 -5.13
CA ALA A 34 -0.35 3.68 -5.74
C ALA A 34 0.47 4.50 -6.72
N GLU A 35 1.71 4.84 -6.38
CA GLU A 35 2.61 5.56 -7.27
C GLU A 35 2.94 4.74 -8.52
N HIS A 36 3.21 3.45 -8.35
CA HIS A 36 3.51 2.57 -9.48
C HIS A 36 2.31 2.48 -10.43
N ILE A 37 1.10 2.35 -9.89
CA ILE A 37 -0.13 2.31 -10.67
C ILE A 37 -0.30 3.61 -11.47
N GLU A 38 -0.11 4.76 -10.82
CA GLU A 38 -0.22 6.06 -11.44
C GLU A 38 0.74 6.21 -12.64
N ASN A 39 1.95 5.69 -12.50
CA ASN A 39 2.99 5.82 -13.52
C ASN A 39 2.94 4.75 -14.60
N THR A 40 2.21 3.66 -14.39
CA THR A 40 2.26 2.49 -15.26
C THR A 40 1.01 2.34 -16.12
N TYR A 41 -0.17 2.57 -15.52
CA TYR A 41 -1.43 2.31 -16.22
C TYR A 41 -2.09 3.61 -16.66
N LYS A 42 -2.76 3.54 -17.80
CA LYS A 42 -3.37 4.69 -18.42
C LYS A 42 -4.52 5.25 -17.60
N ASN A 43 -5.28 4.37 -16.96
CA ASN A 43 -6.42 4.74 -16.13
C ASN A 43 -6.70 3.65 -15.09
N GLN A 44 -7.65 3.93 -14.20
CA GLN A 44 -8.00 3.01 -13.11
C GLN A 44 -8.60 1.69 -13.62
N THR A 45 -9.31 1.74 -14.73
CA THR A 45 -9.90 0.53 -15.32
C THR A 45 -8.83 -0.45 -15.77
N GLU A 46 -7.79 0.06 -16.46
CA GLU A 46 -6.65 -0.77 -16.89
C GLU A 46 -5.90 -1.33 -15.68
N ALA A 47 -5.67 -0.49 -14.68
CA ALA A 47 -4.99 -0.92 -13.47
C ALA A 47 -5.76 -2.04 -12.76
N ALA A 48 -7.08 -1.88 -12.61
CA ALA A 48 -7.94 -2.87 -11.98
C ALA A 48 -7.84 -4.22 -12.70
N LYS A 49 -7.86 -4.19 -14.01
CA LYS A 49 -7.77 -5.38 -14.85
C LYS A 49 -6.44 -6.09 -14.67
N ALA A 50 -5.35 -5.32 -14.69
CA ALA A 50 -4.00 -5.86 -14.55
C ALA A 50 -3.77 -6.47 -13.17
N LEU A 51 -4.30 -5.85 -12.12
CA LEU A 51 -4.10 -6.30 -10.75
C LEU A 51 -5.15 -7.32 -10.29
N GLY A 52 -6.15 -7.59 -11.11
CA GLY A 52 -7.19 -8.55 -10.77
C GLY A 52 -8.12 -8.09 -9.66
N VAL A 53 -8.36 -6.79 -9.58
CA VAL A 53 -9.22 -6.17 -8.56
C VAL A 53 -10.26 -5.30 -9.24
N THR A 54 -11.20 -4.77 -8.46
CA THR A 54 -12.22 -3.87 -8.99
C THR A 54 -11.69 -2.43 -9.09
N GLN A 55 -12.31 -1.63 -9.93
CA GLN A 55 -11.96 -0.20 -10.02
C GLN A 55 -12.15 0.53 -8.67
N PRO A 56 -13.26 0.30 -7.93
CA PRO A 56 -13.39 0.88 -6.60
C PRO A 56 -12.22 0.53 -5.65
N ARG A 57 -11.63 -0.67 -5.79
CA ARG A 57 -10.46 -1.05 -5.01
C ARG A 57 -9.24 -0.20 -5.37
N ILE A 58 -9.02 0.05 -6.65
CA ILE A 58 -7.95 0.97 -7.10
C ILE A 58 -8.19 2.38 -6.57
N SER A 59 -9.43 2.85 -6.64
CA SER A 59 -9.79 4.16 -6.11
C SER A 59 -9.53 4.26 -4.61
N ALA A 60 -9.91 3.23 -3.86
CA ALA A 60 -9.67 3.15 -2.41
C ALA A 60 -8.18 3.21 -2.08
N LEU A 61 -7.36 2.52 -2.87
CA LEU A 61 -5.90 2.55 -2.71
C LEU A 61 -5.37 3.97 -2.90
N LYS A 62 -5.82 4.66 -3.93
CA LYS A 62 -5.38 6.02 -4.24
C LYS A 62 -5.82 7.04 -3.18
N ARG A 63 -6.97 6.82 -2.55
CA ARG A 63 -7.45 7.65 -1.46
C ARG A 63 -6.74 7.39 -0.14
N GLY A 64 -5.95 6.33 -0.07
CA GLY A 64 -5.33 5.92 1.18
C GLY A 64 -6.31 5.32 2.18
N ALA A 65 -7.31 4.61 1.69
CA ALA A 65 -8.34 3.96 2.52
C ALA A 65 -7.73 2.77 3.26
N PHE A 66 -6.91 3.05 4.24
CA PHE A 66 -6.05 2.10 4.95
C PHE A 66 -6.81 0.88 5.47
N ASN A 67 -7.99 1.09 6.04
CA ASN A 67 -8.76 0.00 6.66
C ASN A 67 -9.33 -1.00 5.66
N GLU A 68 -9.29 -0.68 4.38
CA GLU A 68 -9.79 -1.57 3.32
C GLU A 68 -8.71 -2.50 2.76
N PHE A 69 -7.48 -2.40 3.28
CA PHE A 69 -6.35 -3.16 2.74
C PHE A 69 -5.64 -3.93 3.83
N ARG A 70 -5.41 -5.21 3.56
CA ARG A 70 -4.59 -6.08 4.39
C ARG A 70 -3.25 -6.25 3.70
N LEU A 71 -2.22 -6.57 4.48
CA LEU A 71 -0.87 -6.69 3.94
C LEU A 71 -0.78 -7.72 2.81
N ASP A 72 -1.40 -8.88 2.99
CA ASP A 72 -1.38 -9.95 1.98
C ASP A 72 -2.05 -9.52 0.67
N MET A 73 -3.14 -8.77 0.74
CA MET A 73 -3.79 -8.21 -0.45
C MET A 73 -2.85 -7.28 -1.22
N LEU A 74 -2.14 -6.44 -0.49
CA LEU A 74 -1.20 -5.49 -1.09
C LEU A 74 -0.03 -6.18 -1.75
N VAL A 75 0.47 -7.24 -1.13
CA VAL A 75 1.55 -8.05 -1.73
C VAL A 75 1.07 -8.67 -3.03
N ASP A 76 -0.13 -9.26 -3.04
CA ASP A 76 -0.70 -9.85 -4.25
C ASP A 76 -0.86 -8.81 -5.37
N MET A 77 -1.39 -7.64 -5.04
CA MET A 77 -1.57 -6.56 -6.00
C MET A 77 -0.22 -6.09 -6.57
N ALA A 78 0.78 -5.94 -5.71
CA ALA A 78 2.11 -5.51 -6.12
C ALA A 78 2.74 -6.52 -7.08
N LEU A 79 2.65 -7.80 -6.77
CA LEU A 79 3.20 -8.86 -7.64
C LEU A 79 2.48 -8.89 -8.98
N ARG A 80 1.16 -8.71 -9.00
CA ARG A 80 0.39 -8.66 -10.24
C ARG A 80 0.70 -7.42 -11.06
N ALA A 81 1.10 -6.35 -10.41
CA ALA A 81 1.52 -5.10 -11.08
C ALA A 81 2.94 -5.17 -11.63
N GLY A 82 3.63 -6.30 -11.47
CA GLY A 82 4.98 -6.48 -11.97
C GLY A 82 6.08 -6.01 -11.01
N LEU A 83 5.71 -5.67 -9.78
CA LEU A 83 6.68 -5.30 -8.77
C LEU A 83 7.25 -6.54 -8.08
N ARG A 84 8.47 -6.43 -7.59
CA ARG A 84 9.07 -7.46 -6.72
C ARG A 84 8.89 -7.01 -5.27
N VAL A 85 8.40 -7.91 -4.44
CA VAL A 85 8.23 -7.65 -3.01
C VAL A 85 9.25 -8.50 -2.25
N THR A 86 10.08 -7.86 -1.46
CA THR A 86 11.06 -8.55 -0.61
C THR A 86 10.84 -8.15 0.84
N VAL A 87 11.11 -9.08 1.74
CA VAL A 87 10.98 -8.84 3.18
C VAL A 87 12.34 -9.05 3.82
N ASN A 88 12.75 -8.10 4.66
CA ASN A 88 14.01 -8.17 5.37
C ASN A 88 13.72 -8.00 6.87
N VAL A 89 13.96 -9.06 7.62
CA VAL A 89 13.69 -9.07 9.06
C VAL A 89 15.02 -9.11 9.80
N LYS A 90 15.17 -8.21 10.75
CA LYS A 90 16.40 -8.05 11.53
C LYS A 90 16.09 -8.12 13.02
N ALA A 91 17.03 -8.66 13.79
CA ALA A 91 16.99 -8.52 15.24
C ALA A 91 17.41 -7.11 15.63
N ASP A 92 16.75 -6.55 16.60
CA ASP A 92 17.11 -5.23 17.14
C ASP A 92 18.34 -5.33 18.04
#